data_31fbbd1a539432e38c5d8318c6774ed9
#
_entry.id   31fbbd1a539432e38c5d8318c6774ed9
#
_cell.length_a   1.000
_cell.length_b   1.000
_cell.length_c   1.000
_cell.angle_alpha   90.00
_cell.angle_beta   90.00
_cell.angle_gamma   90.00
#
_symmetry.space_group_name_H-M   'P 1'
#
loop_
_entity.id
_entity.type
_entity.pdbx_description
1 polymer ?
#
loop_
_entity_poly.entity_id
_entity_poly.type
_entity_poly.pdbx_seq_one_letter_code
_entity_poly.pdbx_strand_id
1 'polypeptide(L)'
;MNMANDLNNSIYFLPPISKKSIPTLTKMFDAIYVGAVDNTMFSFGICMNKLFDAMMSGKPILYAVNAPNNYIKDYSCGINVKPENAEDLMRGIKELIHMTDGERHDMGQRGHEAVLKYFNYDVLPLKFIDIMNQVLER
;
A
#
# COMPACT_ATOMS: atom_id res chain seq x y z
N MET A 1 -22.84 16.33 2.79
CA MET A 1 -23.39 16.03 1.47
C MET A 1 -23.00 14.59 1.14
N ASN A 2 -23.96 13.67 1.14
CA ASN A 2 -23.67 12.24 1.01
C ASN A 2 -23.53 11.89 -0.48
N MET A 3 -22.33 11.97 -1.04
CA MET A 3 -22.03 11.57 -2.42
C MET A 3 -22.28 10.07 -2.71
N ALA A 4 -22.48 9.26 -1.67
CA ALA A 4 -22.74 7.83 -1.81
C ALA A 4 -24.10 7.48 -2.42
N ASN A 5 -25.07 8.40 -2.42
CA ASN A 5 -26.41 8.13 -2.94
C ASN A 5 -26.49 8.15 -4.48
N ASP A 6 -25.51 8.72 -5.16
CA ASP A 6 -25.50 8.83 -6.63
C ASP A 6 -24.74 7.68 -7.34
N LEU A 7 -24.06 6.81 -6.59
CA LEU A 7 -23.16 5.78 -7.13
C LEU A 7 -23.79 4.36 -7.18
N ASN A 8 -25.11 4.27 -7.31
CA ASN A 8 -25.81 3.01 -7.64
C ASN A 8 -25.40 1.79 -6.80
N ASN A 9 -25.27 1.96 -5.47
CA ASN A 9 -24.86 0.89 -4.52
C ASN A 9 -23.46 0.24 -4.80
N SER A 10 -22.58 0.93 -5.50
CA SER A 10 -21.23 0.42 -5.80
C SER A 10 -20.20 0.76 -4.72
N ILE A 11 -20.54 1.65 -3.77
CA ILE A 11 -19.66 2.04 -2.65
C ILE A 11 -20.32 1.71 -1.33
N TYR A 12 -19.60 0.96 -0.51
CA TYR A 12 -20.06 0.54 0.83
C TYR A 12 -19.12 1.09 1.89
N PHE A 13 -19.70 1.78 2.88
CA PHE A 13 -18.97 2.22 4.08
C PHE A 13 -19.15 1.18 5.18
N LEU A 14 -18.08 0.53 5.54
CA LEU A 14 -18.07 -0.46 6.61
C LEU A 14 -17.89 0.23 7.98
N PRO A 15 -18.52 -0.28 9.04
CA PRO A 15 -18.23 0.19 10.39
C PRO A 15 -16.77 -0.08 10.77
N PRO A 16 -16.24 0.63 11.79
CA PRO A 16 -14.92 0.33 12.32
C PRO A 16 -14.79 -1.13 12.76
N ILE A 17 -13.70 -1.77 12.38
CA ILE A 17 -13.38 -3.15 12.77
C ILE A 17 -12.17 -3.17 13.72
N SER A 18 -12.02 -4.26 14.47
CA SER A 18 -10.86 -4.45 15.33
C SER A 18 -9.59 -4.56 14.50
N LYS A 19 -8.47 -4.04 15.01
CA LYS A 19 -7.16 -4.15 14.33
C LYS A 19 -6.78 -5.61 14.03
N LYS A 20 -7.16 -6.54 14.89
CA LYS A 20 -6.91 -7.98 14.73
C LYS A 20 -7.64 -8.58 13.53
N SER A 21 -8.74 -7.98 13.09
CA SER A 21 -9.55 -8.45 11.95
C SER A 21 -9.05 -7.90 10.59
N ILE A 22 -8.19 -6.89 10.58
CA ILE A 22 -7.67 -6.27 9.34
C ILE A 22 -7.02 -7.30 8.41
N PRO A 23 -6.12 -8.21 8.89
CA PRO A 23 -5.48 -9.17 8.00
C PRO A 23 -6.46 -10.15 7.34
N THR A 24 -7.54 -10.50 8.02
CA THR A 24 -8.59 -11.36 7.46
C THR A 24 -9.42 -10.62 6.42
N LEU A 25 -9.81 -9.38 6.72
CA LEU A 25 -10.61 -8.58 5.81
C LEU A 25 -9.84 -8.24 4.52
N THR A 26 -8.58 -7.81 4.63
CA THR A 26 -7.78 -7.39 3.47
C THR A 26 -7.53 -8.54 2.48
N LYS A 27 -7.47 -9.77 2.95
CA LYS A 27 -7.37 -10.98 2.09
C LYS A 27 -8.60 -11.24 1.23
N MET A 28 -9.76 -10.68 1.61
CA MET A 28 -11.02 -10.87 0.88
C MET A 28 -11.17 -9.93 -0.33
N PHE A 29 -10.31 -8.93 -0.46
CA PHE A 29 -10.35 -7.96 -1.56
C PHE A 29 -9.52 -8.43 -2.76
N ASP A 30 -9.84 -7.94 -3.94
CA ASP A 30 -9.06 -8.18 -5.16
C ASP A 30 -7.85 -7.23 -5.25
N ALA A 31 -7.98 -6.01 -4.70
CA ALA A 31 -6.92 -5.01 -4.61
C ALA A 31 -7.16 -4.09 -3.41
N ILE A 32 -6.12 -3.39 -2.96
CA ILE A 32 -6.19 -2.44 -1.85
C ILE A 32 -5.78 -1.05 -2.33
N TYR A 33 -6.60 -0.05 -2.05
CA TYR A 33 -6.25 1.35 -2.30
C TYR A 33 -5.56 1.96 -1.08
N VAL A 34 -4.40 2.56 -1.33
CA VAL A 34 -3.67 3.35 -0.33
C VAL A 34 -3.39 4.73 -0.91
N GLY A 35 -4.08 5.74 -0.39
CA GLY A 35 -3.94 7.12 -0.85
C GLY A 35 -3.72 8.09 0.29
N ALA A 36 -3.15 9.23 -0.08
CA ALA A 36 -3.03 10.42 0.75
C ALA A 36 -3.22 11.67 -0.13
N VAL A 37 -3.62 12.79 0.49
CA VAL A 37 -3.59 14.09 -0.17
C VAL A 37 -2.15 14.46 -0.52
N ASP A 38 -1.96 15.22 -1.60
CA ASP A 38 -0.61 15.69 -1.95
C ASP A 38 -0.16 16.73 -0.94
N ASN A 39 0.95 16.46 -0.23
CA ASN A 39 1.45 17.32 0.83
C ASN A 39 2.97 17.47 0.72
N THR A 40 3.44 18.71 0.78
CA THR A 40 4.88 19.04 0.71
C THR A 40 5.71 18.38 1.82
N MET A 41 5.12 18.01 2.97
CA MET A 41 5.80 17.26 4.01
C MET A 41 6.26 15.88 3.52
N PHE A 42 5.57 15.28 2.54
CA PHE A 42 5.94 13.98 1.99
C PHE A 42 7.19 14.02 1.10
N SER A 43 7.69 15.21 0.74
CA SER A 43 8.99 15.37 0.06
C SER A 43 10.17 14.83 0.88
N PHE A 44 10.02 14.72 2.19
CA PHE A 44 11.01 14.12 3.09
C PHE A 44 10.83 12.60 3.28
N GLY A 45 9.85 12.00 2.61
CA GLY A 45 9.47 10.61 2.75
C GLY A 45 8.23 10.42 3.63
N ILE A 46 7.66 9.23 3.54
CA ILE A 46 6.45 8.85 4.30
C ILE A 46 6.59 7.43 4.83
N CYS A 47 6.13 7.22 6.06
CA CYS A 47 6.00 5.88 6.64
C CYS A 47 4.55 5.69 7.10
N MET A 48 3.82 4.83 6.40
CA MET A 48 2.41 4.53 6.71
C MET A 48 2.27 3.08 7.12
N ASN A 49 1.85 2.82 8.36
CA ASN A 49 1.59 1.46 8.84
C ASN A 49 0.57 0.72 7.96
N LYS A 50 -0.47 1.43 7.50
CA LYS A 50 -1.48 0.86 6.59
C LYS A 50 -0.90 0.32 5.27
N LEU A 51 0.25 0.84 4.82
CA LEU A 51 0.92 0.36 3.62
C LEU A 51 1.51 -1.04 3.84
N PHE A 52 2.16 -1.26 4.98
CA PHE A 52 2.72 -2.57 5.32
C PHE A 52 1.63 -3.59 5.61
N ASP A 53 0.50 -3.19 6.21
CA ASP A 53 -0.68 -4.05 6.36
C ASP A 53 -1.24 -4.46 4.99
N ALA A 54 -1.30 -3.52 4.03
CA ALA A 54 -1.72 -3.78 2.66
C ALA A 54 -0.76 -4.72 1.93
N MET A 55 0.55 -4.47 1.98
CA MET A 55 1.56 -5.35 1.39
C MET A 55 1.50 -6.76 1.99
N MET A 56 1.32 -6.86 3.31
CA MET A 56 1.22 -8.15 4.02
C MET A 56 -0.01 -8.97 3.62
N SER A 57 -1.05 -8.33 3.08
CA SER A 57 -2.25 -9.03 2.59
C SER A 57 -1.99 -9.93 1.38
N GLY A 58 -0.91 -9.70 0.63
CA GLY A 58 -0.60 -10.38 -0.64
C GLY A 58 -1.53 -9.96 -1.79
N LYS A 59 -2.15 -8.79 -1.69
CA LYS A 59 -3.01 -8.22 -2.73
C LYS A 59 -2.30 -7.08 -3.46
N PRO A 60 -2.57 -6.86 -4.76
CA PRO A 60 -2.04 -5.72 -5.49
C PRO A 60 -2.53 -4.42 -4.87
N ILE A 61 -1.65 -3.42 -4.85
CA ILE A 61 -1.93 -2.13 -4.22
C ILE A 61 -2.08 -1.04 -5.28
N LEU A 62 -3.18 -0.32 -5.25
CA LEU A 62 -3.35 0.92 -6.00
C LEU A 62 -2.89 2.08 -5.11
N TYR A 63 -1.75 2.67 -5.46
CA TYR A 63 -1.03 3.59 -4.60
C TYR A 63 -1.07 5.02 -5.13
N ALA A 64 -1.74 5.91 -4.39
CA ALA A 64 -1.91 7.32 -4.72
C ALA A 64 -1.22 8.21 -3.69
N VAL A 65 0.11 8.16 -3.64
CA VAL A 65 0.93 8.98 -2.73
C VAL A 65 2.14 9.51 -3.47
N ASN A 66 2.40 10.80 -3.32
CA ASN A 66 3.57 11.46 -3.87
C ASN A 66 4.66 11.58 -2.78
N ALA A 67 5.61 10.63 -2.79
CA ALA A 67 6.73 10.60 -1.85
C ALA A 67 7.96 9.97 -2.52
N PRO A 68 9.20 10.37 -2.12
CA PRO A 68 10.43 9.86 -2.71
C PRO A 68 10.67 8.37 -2.39
N ASN A 69 10.21 7.88 -1.24
CA ASN A 69 10.26 6.46 -0.87
C ASN A 69 8.97 5.77 -1.32
N ASN A 70 9.06 5.01 -2.41
CA ASN A 70 7.90 4.35 -3.00
C ASN A 70 8.10 2.84 -3.06
N TYR A 71 7.78 2.17 -1.96
CA TYR A 71 7.91 0.71 -1.84
C TYR A 71 7.04 -0.06 -2.84
N ILE A 72 5.93 0.54 -3.31
CA ILE A 72 5.08 -0.11 -4.31
C ILE A 72 5.79 -0.21 -5.65
N LYS A 73 6.52 0.85 -6.03
CA LYS A 73 7.37 0.87 -7.22
C LYS A 73 8.59 -0.02 -7.04
N ASP A 74 9.29 0.08 -5.90
CA ASP A 74 10.54 -0.61 -5.62
C ASP A 74 10.38 -2.13 -5.65
N TYR A 75 9.24 -2.63 -5.17
CA TYR A 75 8.93 -4.07 -5.14
C TYR A 75 7.94 -4.51 -6.22
N SER A 76 7.52 -3.63 -7.10
CA SER A 76 6.57 -3.94 -8.19
C SER A 76 5.30 -4.64 -7.69
N CYS A 77 4.77 -4.20 -6.53
CA CYS A 77 3.66 -4.85 -5.84
C CYS A 77 2.32 -4.11 -5.97
N GLY A 78 2.22 -3.23 -6.97
CA GLY A 78 1.01 -2.46 -7.24
C GLY A 78 1.17 -1.47 -8.37
N ILE A 79 0.15 -0.65 -8.55
CA ILE A 79 0.08 0.39 -9.56
C ILE A 79 0.14 1.76 -8.89
N ASN A 80 1.04 2.61 -9.37
CA ASN A 80 1.16 3.98 -8.90
C ASN A 80 0.25 4.89 -9.72
N VAL A 81 -0.52 5.71 -9.03
CA VAL A 81 -1.37 6.75 -9.61
C VAL A 81 -1.13 8.08 -8.91
N LYS A 82 -1.42 9.18 -9.59
CA LYS A 82 -1.28 10.51 -9.00
C LYS A 82 -2.30 10.69 -7.87
N PRO A 83 -1.90 11.22 -6.71
CA PRO A 83 -2.85 11.59 -5.68
C PRO A 83 -3.82 12.66 -6.19
N GLU A 84 -5.04 12.68 -5.66
CA GLU A 84 -6.09 13.65 -5.97
C GLU A 84 -6.44 13.76 -7.48
N ASN A 85 -6.15 12.72 -8.26
CA ASN A 85 -6.43 12.68 -9.70
C ASN A 85 -7.35 11.50 -10.06
N ALA A 86 -8.63 11.82 -10.31
CA ALA A 86 -9.65 10.82 -10.60
C ALA A 86 -9.41 10.08 -11.93
N GLU A 87 -8.87 10.75 -12.94
CA GLU A 87 -8.58 10.14 -14.25
C GLU A 87 -7.47 9.11 -14.13
N ASP A 88 -6.39 9.45 -13.41
CA ASP A 88 -5.28 8.54 -13.19
C ASP A 88 -5.66 7.38 -12.26
N LEU A 89 -6.51 7.64 -11.27
CA LEU A 89 -7.11 6.59 -10.44
C LEU A 89 -7.93 5.62 -11.29
N MET A 90 -8.78 6.13 -12.18
CA MET A 90 -9.57 5.31 -13.10
C MET A 90 -8.66 4.49 -14.04
N ARG A 91 -7.56 5.06 -14.54
CA ARG A 91 -6.55 4.34 -15.33
C ARG A 91 -5.99 3.15 -14.54
N GLY A 92 -5.54 3.38 -13.31
CA GLY A 92 -4.98 2.33 -12.46
C GLY A 92 -5.99 1.22 -12.13
N ILE A 93 -7.25 1.56 -11.88
CA ILE A 93 -8.32 0.57 -11.66
C ILE A 93 -8.54 -0.27 -12.91
N LYS A 94 -8.63 0.35 -14.09
CA LYS A 94 -8.80 -0.37 -15.36
C LYS A 94 -7.63 -1.30 -15.65
N GLU A 95 -6.41 -0.88 -15.35
CA GLU A 95 -5.21 -1.71 -15.50
C GLU A 95 -5.30 -2.97 -14.63
N LEU A 96 -5.69 -2.84 -13.35
CA LEU A 96 -5.93 -3.99 -12.46
C LEU A 96 -7.04 -4.93 -12.96
N ILE A 97 -8.12 -4.38 -13.50
CA ILE A 97 -9.25 -5.17 -14.04
C ILE A 97 -8.82 -5.99 -15.27
N HIS A 98 -7.95 -5.44 -16.12
CA HIS A 98 -7.48 -6.12 -17.32
C HIS A 98 -6.40 -7.19 -17.05
N MET A 99 -5.79 -7.19 -15.87
CA MET A 99 -4.87 -8.23 -15.45
C MET A 99 -5.60 -9.54 -15.19
N THR A 100 -4.96 -10.64 -15.51
CA THR A 100 -5.40 -11.97 -15.10
C THR A 100 -5.30 -12.15 -13.57
N ASP A 101 -6.00 -13.12 -13.02
CA ASP A 101 -5.92 -13.45 -11.58
C ASP A 101 -4.48 -13.83 -11.18
N GLY A 102 -3.75 -14.52 -12.05
CA GLY A 102 -2.35 -14.87 -11.84
C GLY A 102 -1.46 -13.63 -11.74
N GLU A 103 -1.58 -12.68 -12.68
CA GLU A 103 -0.79 -11.44 -12.65
C GLU A 103 -1.05 -10.62 -11.40
N ARG A 104 -2.33 -10.50 -10.99
CA ARG A 104 -2.70 -9.82 -9.74
C ARG A 104 -2.14 -10.55 -8.51
N HIS A 105 -2.20 -11.88 -8.51
CA HIS A 105 -1.64 -12.69 -7.44
C HIS A 105 -0.12 -12.48 -7.32
N ASP A 106 0.61 -12.62 -8.41
CA ASP A 106 2.07 -12.46 -8.43
C ASP A 106 2.50 -11.06 -8.00
N MET A 107 1.75 -10.03 -8.44
CA MET A 107 1.97 -8.65 -8.01
C MET A 107 1.80 -8.50 -6.49
N GLY A 108 0.74 -9.04 -5.92
CA GLY A 108 0.49 -9.01 -4.48
C GLY A 108 1.54 -9.79 -3.68
N GLN A 109 1.97 -10.96 -4.18
CA GLN A 109 2.97 -11.80 -3.53
C GLN A 109 4.33 -11.11 -3.41
N ARG A 110 4.75 -10.35 -4.41
CA ARG A 110 5.98 -9.53 -4.31
C ARG A 110 5.94 -8.56 -3.12
N GLY A 111 4.78 -7.96 -2.85
CA GLY A 111 4.60 -7.09 -1.68
C GLY A 111 4.70 -7.86 -0.36
N HIS A 112 4.04 -9.01 -0.29
CA HIS A 112 4.07 -9.90 0.88
C HIS A 112 5.49 -10.36 1.21
N GLU A 113 6.22 -10.86 0.22
CA GLU A 113 7.61 -11.30 0.38
C GLU A 113 8.53 -10.16 0.80
N ALA A 114 8.33 -8.95 0.24
CA ALA A 114 9.12 -7.78 0.61
C ALA A 114 8.94 -7.42 2.10
N VAL A 115 7.70 -7.48 2.63
CA VAL A 115 7.46 -7.23 4.05
C VAL A 115 8.13 -8.27 4.92
N LEU A 116 7.96 -9.55 4.60
CA LEU A 116 8.57 -10.64 5.36
C LEU A 116 10.10 -10.59 5.34
N LYS A 117 10.70 -10.13 4.25
CA LYS A 117 12.15 -10.11 4.09
C LYS A 117 12.82 -8.86 4.67
N TYR A 118 12.19 -7.69 4.54
CA TYR A 118 12.87 -6.41 4.78
C TYR A 118 12.27 -5.56 5.89
N PHE A 119 11.00 -5.81 6.29
CA PHE A 119 10.24 -4.93 7.19
C PHE A 119 9.69 -5.65 8.43
N ASN A 120 10.19 -6.82 8.75
CA ASN A 120 9.82 -7.54 9.97
C ASN A 120 10.65 -7.10 11.19
N TYR A 121 10.20 -7.50 12.38
CA TYR A 121 10.85 -7.15 13.64
C TYR A 121 12.17 -7.89 13.88
N ASP A 122 12.52 -8.90 13.10
CA ASP A 122 13.81 -9.58 13.20
C ASP A 122 14.90 -8.81 12.42
N VAL A 123 14.52 -8.13 11.34
CA VAL A 123 15.43 -7.43 10.43
C VAL A 123 15.63 -5.96 10.79
N LEU A 124 14.54 -5.25 11.11
CA LEU A 124 14.62 -3.80 11.35
C LEU A 124 15.51 -3.41 12.53
N PRO A 125 15.48 -4.11 13.69
CA PRO A 125 16.37 -3.79 14.81
C PRO A 125 17.84 -3.98 14.45
N LEU A 126 18.19 -5.00 13.65
CA LEU A 126 19.56 -5.24 13.23
C LEU A 126 20.11 -4.10 12.35
N LYS A 127 19.30 -3.62 11.41
CA LYS A 127 19.63 -2.44 10.60
C LYS A 127 19.85 -1.19 11.46
N PHE A 128 19.01 -1.00 12.48
CA PHE A 128 19.14 0.13 13.39
C PHE A 128 20.42 0.05 14.22
N ILE A 129 20.74 -1.12 14.76
CA ILE A 129 21.97 -1.37 15.52
C ILE A 129 23.21 -1.13 14.65
N ASP A 130 23.19 -1.59 13.39
CA ASP A 130 24.28 -1.39 12.45
C ASP A 130 24.56 0.10 12.19
N ILE A 131 23.51 0.90 11.95
CA ILE A 131 23.63 2.35 11.80
C ILE A 131 24.21 3.01 13.07
N MET A 132 23.77 2.58 14.26
CA MET A 132 24.29 3.12 15.51
C MET A 132 25.79 2.80 15.68
N ASN A 133 26.21 1.58 15.38
CA ASN A 133 27.61 1.19 15.45
C ASN A 133 28.48 2.03 14.49
N GLN A 134 28.02 2.25 13.25
CA GLN A 134 28.72 3.09 12.29
C GLN A 134 28.90 4.55 12.75
N VAL A 135 27.99 5.06 13.56
CA VAL A 135 28.09 6.42 14.14
C VAL A 135 29.05 6.46 15.31
N LEU A 136 29.11 5.40 16.12
CA LEU A 136 30.00 5.30 17.27
C LEU A 136 31.47 5.07 16.91
N GLU A 137 31.73 4.50 15.72
CA GLU A 137 33.09 4.24 15.20
C GLU A 137 33.71 5.46 14.49
N ARG A 138 32.99 6.60 14.40
CA ARG A 138 33.47 7.88 13.85
C ARG A 138 33.98 8.81 14.94
#